data_44d914700c83efa261564644db2878ce
#
_entry.id   44d914700c83efa261564644db2878ce
#
_cell.length_a   1.000
_cell.length_b   1.000
_cell.length_c   1.000
_cell.angle_alpha   90.00
_cell.angle_beta   90.00
_cell.angle_gamma   90.00
#
_symmetry.space_group_name_H-M   'P 1'
#
loop_
_entity.id
_entity.type
_entity.pdbx_description
1 polymer ?
#
loop_
_entity_poly.entity_id
_entity_poly.type
_entity_poly.pdbx_seq_one_letter_code
_entity_poly.pdbx_strand_id
1 'polypeptide(L)'
;MKPIITLSAIPGIAFSGMAHAQEPILMKFSHVDAIDTPKGQAAEHFKQPLEKRTKGRVKVEVFANSTLYKDKEELEALQMGSVHMLAPVAGKFGPAGVKEFEVFDLPYIFPNEEALHRVTRGPIGASLLKKLEPRGMVGLSYWDAGFRVLSSNKPIRTPEEARGQKIRINSSKVNQAIIKAIGGLPQTMAFSEVYQALQTGVVDGADGNLSNLYTQKQYEVQKNITLTRHTYSGYVVVMNKAFWEKLPADVKTDVTAAMKDASDFNDKVAEEDENKSLRAIEASGTSTIHTLTADETARWVKALMPVQDELAPRIGKELISAIRKETGQAK
;
A
#
# COMPACT_ATOMS: atom_id res chain seq x y z
N MET A 1 67.08 -67.60 -7.56
CA MET A 1 66.80 -66.14 -7.68
C MET A 1 65.32 -65.99 -7.88
N LYS A 2 64.63 -65.44 -6.88
CA LYS A 2 63.16 -65.18 -6.96
C LYS A 2 62.97 -63.66 -7.21
N PRO A 3 62.11 -63.21 -8.11
CA PRO A 3 61.82 -61.76 -8.30
C PRO A 3 60.86 -61.26 -7.23
N ILE A 4 61.16 -60.08 -6.64
CA ILE A 4 60.33 -59.34 -5.73
C ILE A 4 59.39 -58.47 -6.57
N ILE A 5 58.09 -58.70 -6.43
CA ILE A 5 57.08 -57.87 -7.06
C ILE A 5 56.73 -56.72 -6.07
N THR A 6 57.12 -55.54 -6.43
CA THR A 6 56.73 -54.27 -5.68
C THR A 6 55.37 -53.87 -6.08
N LEU A 7 54.41 -53.86 -5.13
CA LEU A 7 53.06 -53.44 -5.31
C LEU A 7 53.04 -51.91 -5.10
N SER A 8 52.84 -51.11 -6.18
CA SER A 8 52.70 -49.68 -6.11
C SER A 8 51.24 -49.30 -5.70
N ALA A 9 51.11 -48.68 -4.54
CA ALA A 9 49.85 -48.14 -4.08
C ALA A 9 49.50 -46.86 -4.86
N ILE A 10 48.35 -46.88 -5.53
CA ILE A 10 47.77 -45.70 -6.21
C ILE A 10 47.06 -44.84 -5.15
N PRO A 11 47.40 -43.54 -4.96
CA PRO A 11 46.67 -42.66 -4.05
C PRO A 11 45.28 -42.34 -4.64
N GLY A 12 44.22 -42.67 -3.89
CA GLY A 12 42.86 -42.34 -4.22
C GLY A 12 42.65 -40.81 -4.25
N ILE A 13 42.30 -40.26 -5.38
CA ILE A 13 41.92 -38.88 -5.55
C ILE A 13 40.51 -38.73 -4.91
N ALA A 14 40.46 -38.14 -3.74
CA ALA A 14 39.19 -37.71 -3.13
C ALA A 14 38.61 -36.58 -3.99
N PHE A 15 37.54 -36.86 -4.76
CA PHE A 15 36.72 -35.84 -5.39
C PHE A 15 35.99 -35.10 -4.26
N SER A 16 36.55 -33.98 -3.82
CA SER A 16 35.81 -32.99 -3.04
C SER A 16 34.71 -32.40 -3.93
N GLY A 17 33.48 -32.87 -3.75
CA GLY A 17 32.33 -32.32 -4.42
C GLY A 17 32.26 -30.83 -4.11
N MET A 18 32.59 -29.97 -5.06
CA MET A 18 32.27 -28.54 -4.99
C MET A 18 30.75 -28.44 -4.91
N ALA A 19 30.23 -28.21 -3.71
CA ALA A 19 28.85 -27.75 -3.54
C ALA A 19 28.71 -26.48 -4.36
N HIS A 20 28.07 -26.54 -5.51
CA HIS A 20 27.68 -25.37 -6.26
C HIS A 20 26.72 -24.61 -5.33
N ALA A 21 27.17 -23.48 -4.77
CA ALA A 21 26.30 -22.57 -4.09
C ALA A 21 25.28 -22.09 -5.14
N GLN A 22 24.04 -22.53 -4.99
CA GLN A 22 22.96 -22.11 -5.87
C GLN A 22 22.84 -20.59 -5.75
N GLU A 23 22.81 -19.87 -6.89
CA GLU A 23 22.64 -18.43 -6.88
C GLU A 23 21.36 -18.06 -6.11
N PRO A 24 21.40 -17.03 -5.28
CA PRO A 24 20.24 -16.64 -4.49
C PRO A 24 19.10 -16.19 -5.40
N ILE A 25 17.87 -16.52 -5.00
CA ILE A 25 16.65 -16.04 -5.65
C ILE A 25 16.54 -14.54 -5.36
N LEU A 26 16.70 -13.72 -6.39
CA LEU A 26 16.56 -12.28 -6.28
C LEU A 26 15.08 -11.88 -6.27
N MET A 27 14.64 -11.17 -5.21
CA MET A 27 13.27 -10.69 -5.04
C MET A 27 13.27 -9.17 -5.00
N LYS A 28 12.76 -8.53 -6.06
CA LYS A 28 12.61 -7.07 -6.13
C LYS A 28 11.28 -6.65 -5.53
N PHE A 29 11.31 -5.81 -4.49
CA PHE A 29 10.14 -5.22 -3.85
C PHE A 29 10.15 -3.71 -4.09
N SER A 30 9.22 -3.18 -4.90
CA SER A 30 9.13 -1.76 -5.22
C SER A 30 7.92 -1.12 -4.54
N HIS A 31 8.07 0.12 -4.10
CA HIS A 31 6.97 0.95 -3.61
C HIS A 31 7.24 2.44 -3.85
N VAL A 32 6.16 3.23 -3.83
CA VAL A 32 6.23 4.65 -4.21
C VAL A 32 6.48 5.61 -3.04
N ASP A 33 6.30 5.14 -1.81
CA ASP A 33 6.45 5.98 -0.62
C ASP A 33 7.92 6.05 -0.17
N ALA A 34 8.24 7.02 0.68
CA ALA A 34 9.56 7.14 1.28
C ALA A 34 9.86 5.94 2.21
N ILE A 35 11.15 5.68 2.41
CA ILE A 35 11.60 4.52 3.19
C ILE A 35 11.24 4.62 4.68
N ASP A 36 11.08 5.82 5.20
CA ASP A 36 10.73 6.12 6.59
C ASP A 36 9.21 6.12 6.86
N THR A 37 8.37 5.91 5.84
CA THR A 37 6.92 5.67 6.03
C THR A 37 6.68 4.28 6.64
N PRO A 38 5.50 4.04 7.27
CA PRO A 38 5.13 2.70 7.75
C PRO A 38 5.30 1.60 6.70
N LYS A 39 4.89 1.86 5.46
CA LYS A 39 5.07 0.93 4.33
C LYS A 39 6.54 0.69 4.01
N GLY A 40 7.36 1.74 3.95
CA GLY A 40 8.80 1.61 3.67
C GLY A 40 9.51 0.82 4.76
N GLN A 41 9.22 1.14 6.03
CA GLN A 41 9.77 0.41 7.18
C GLN A 41 9.32 -1.07 7.18
N ALA A 42 8.05 -1.36 6.86
CA ALA A 42 7.54 -2.73 6.78
C ALA A 42 8.17 -3.52 5.63
N ALA A 43 8.46 -2.89 4.48
CA ALA A 43 9.17 -3.53 3.38
C ALA A 43 10.61 -3.93 3.77
N GLU A 44 11.32 -3.06 4.49
CA GLU A 44 12.63 -3.38 5.05
C GLU A 44 12.53 -4.44 6.16
N HIS A 45 11.49 -4.37 6.99
CA HIS A 45 11.23 -5.38 8.02
C HIS A 45 10.90 -6.76 7.43
N PHE A 46 10.26 -6.84 6.27
CA PHE A 46 10.05 -8.09 5.53
C PHE A 46 11.37 -8.72 5.06
N LYS A 47 12.29 -7.90 4.56
CA LYS A 47 13.57 -8.33 3.98
C LYS A 47 14.41 -9.14 4.96
N GLN A 48 14.70 -8.57 6.13
CA GLN A 48 15.67 -9.18 7.07
C GLN A 48 15.23 -10.55 7.61
N PRO A 49 14.00 -10.76 8.11
CA PRO A 49 13.53 -12.08 8.52
C PRO A 49 13.52 -13.09 7.38
N LEU A 50 13.13 -12.70 6.16
CA LEU A 50 13.12 -13.62 5.02
C LEU A 50 14.51 -14.08 4.63
N GLU A 51 15.48 -13.17 4.51
CA GLU A 51 16.86 -13.51 4.19
C GLU A 51 17.48 -14.43 5.27
N LYS A 52 17.17 -14.17 6.55
CA LYS A 52 17.61 -15.02 7.67
C LYS A 52 16.95 -16.39 7.66
N ARG A 53 15.63 -16.49 7.50
CA ARG A 53 14.88 -17.76 7.45
C ARG A 53 15.37 -18.66 6.32
N THR A 54 15.59 -18.07 5.14
CA THR A 54 16.07 -18.78 3.96
C THR A 54 17.58 -19.03 3.97
N LYS A 55 18.31 -18.63 5.02
CA LYS A 55 19.79 -18.73 5.13
C LYS A 55 20.50 -18.13 3.91
N GLY A 56 19.97 -17.01 3.39
CA GLY A 56 20.51 -16.30 2.25
C GLY A 56 20.17 -16.87 0.88
N ARG A 57 19.33 -17.92 0.78
CA ARG A 57 18.83 -18.44 -0.51
C ARG A 57 17.91 -17.45 -1.23
N VAL A 58 17.28 -16.52 -0.50
CA VAL A 58 16.55 -15.40 -1.07
C VAL A 58 17.29 -14.12 -0.70
N LYS A 59 17.36 -13.19 -1.67
CA LYS A 59 17.84 -11.83 -1.49
C LYS A 59 16.72 -10.86 -1.87
N VAL A 60 16.37 -9.94 -0.97
CA VAL A 60 15.33 -8.94 -1.20
C VAL A 60 15.98 -7.59 -1.46
N GLU A 61 15.65 -6.99 -2.59
CA GLU A 61 16.00 -5.61 -2.92
C GLU A 61 14.76 -4.73 -2.81
N VAL A 62 14.78 -3.78 -1.88
CA VAL A 62 13.68 -2.82 -1.68
C VAL A 62 13.98 -1.55 -2.48
N PHE A 63 13.04 -1.15 -3.32
CA PHE A 63 13.08 0.06 -4.14
C PHE A 63 11.99 1.02 -3.68
N ALA A 64 12.35 1.92 -2.79
CA ALA A 64 11.45 2.94 -2.24
C ALA A 64 11.33 4.17 -3.16
N ASN A 65 10.38 5.05 -2.84
CA ASN A 65 10.30 6.40 -3.39
C ASN A 65 10.18 6.47 -4.93
N SER A 66 9.45 5.51 -5.51
CA SER A 66 9.27 5.38 -6.97
C SER A 66 10.58 5.23 -7.76
N THR A 67 11.67 4.75 -7.15
CA THR A 67 12.98 4.64 -7.81
C THR A 67 13.02 3.58 -8.90
N LEU A 68 12.15 2.56 -8.85
CA LEU A 68 12.08 1.53 -9.88
C LEU A 68 10.87 1.74 -10.80
N TYR A 69 9.67 1.93 -10.23
CA TYR A 69 8.43 2.19 -10.97
C TYR A 69 7.59 3.26 -10.27
N LYS A 70 6.96 4.14 -11.07
CA LYS A 70 5.94 5.07 -10.59
C LYS A 70 4.62 4.34 -10.36
N ASP A 71 3.75 4.91 -9.54
CA ASP A 71 2.47 4.31 -9.16
C ASP A 71 1.46 4.11 -10.30
N LYS A 72 1.64 4.75 -11.45
CA LYS A 72 0.80 4.53 -12.64
C LYS A 72 1.17 3.26 -13.43
N GLU A 73 2.40 2.81 -13.33
CA GLU A 73 2.98 1.72 -14.14
C GLU A 73 3.35 0.47 -13.31
N GLU A 74 3.43 0.61 -11.98
CA GLU A 74 3.92 -0.46 -11.09
C GLU A 74 3.14 -1.78 -11.21
N LEU A 75 1.79 -1.73 -11.33
CA LEU A 75 0.96 -2.94 -11.44
C LEU A 75 1.17 -3.68 -12.77
N GLU A 76 1.33 -2.94 -13.87
CA GLU A 76 1.68 -3.53 -15.16
C GLU A 76 3.06 -4.17 -15.13
N ALA A 77 4.06 -3.48 -14.54
CA ALA A 77 5.40 -4.01 -14.36
C ALA A 77 5.40 -5.29 -13.50
N LEU A 78 4.57 -5.36 -12.46
CA LEU A 78 4.38 -6.58 -11.67
C LEU A 78 3.80 -7.72 -12.51
N GLN A 79 2.73 -7.46 -13.26
CA GLN A 79 2.09 -8.48 -14.10
C GLN A 79 3.04 -9.02 -15.17
N MET A 80 3.89 -8.17 -15.74
CA MET A 80 4.94 -8.55 -16.70
C MET A 80 6.13 -9.28 -16.06
N GLY A 81 6.22 -9.31 -14.72
CA GLY A 81 7.33 -9.93 -13.98
C GLY A 81 8.62 -9.11 -13.93
N SER A 82 8.58 -7.83 -14.31
CA SER A 82 9.74 -6.92 -14.23
C SER A 82 10.08 -6.52 -12.80
N VAL A 83 9.11 -6.60 -11.90
CA VAL A 83 9.23 -6.51 -10.43
C VAL A 83 8.48 -7.67 -9.80
N HIS A 84 8.93 -8.13 -8.63
CA HIS A 84 8.38 -9.34 -8.02
C HIS A 84 7.31 -9.05 -6.95
N MET A 85 7.44 -7.93 -6.22
CA MET A 85 6.52 -7.51 -5.16
C MET A 85 6.22 -6.01 -5.22
N LEU A 86 5.00 -5.66 -4.85
CA LEU A 86 4.52 -4.29 -4.69
C LEU A 86 3.62 -4.18 -3.44
N ALA A 87 3.41 -2.94 -3.00
CA ALA A 87 2.40 -2.58 -1.99
C ALA A 87 1.59 -1.34 -2.43
N PRO A 88 0.77 -1.43 -3.50
CA PRO A 88 -0.07 -0.32 -3.95
C PRO A 88 -1.24 -0.05 -3.02
N VAL A 89 -1.82 1.16 -3.05
CA VAL A 89 -3.09 1.43 -2.38
C VAL A 89 -4.21 0.58 -2.99
N ALA A 90 -5.12 0.10 -2.13
CA ALA A 90 -6.13 -0.89 -2.50
C ALA A 90 -7.00 -0.47 -3.70
N GLY A 91 -7.45 0.77 -3.78
CA GLY A 91 -8.30 1.26 -4.88
C GLY A 91 -7.67 1.20 -6.28
N LYS A 92 -6.35 1.11 -6.38
CA LYS A 92 -5.64 0.98 -7.67
C LYS A 92 -5.88 -0.36 -8.37
N PHE A 93 -6.30 -1.39 -7.65
CA PHE A 93 -6.65 -2.68 -8.25
C PHE A 93 -7.96 -2.63 -9.05
N GLY A 94 -8.84 -1.67 -8.79
CA GLY A 94 -10.07 -1.46 -9.57
C GLY A 94 -9.80 -1.22 -11.06
N PRO A 95 -9.03 -0.20 -11.44
CA PRO A 95 -8.57 0.00 -12.82
C PRO A 95 -7.77 -1.18 -13.40
N ALA A 96 -7.03 -1.90 -12.57
CA ALA A 96 -6.30 -3.12 -12.96
C ALA A 96 -7.23 -4.36 -13.13
N GLY A 97 -8.55 -4.19 -12.99
CA GLY A 97 -9.57 -5.19 -13.31
C GLY A 97 -10.09 -5.97 -12.11
N VAL A 98 -9.80 -5.58 -10.86
CA VAL A 98 -10.36 -6.17 -9.64
C VAL A 98 -11.13 -5.09 -8.87
N LYS A 99 -12.33 -4.77 -9.38
CA LYS A 99 -13.15 -3.63 -8.96
C LYS A 99 -13.57 -3.69 -7.48
N GLU A 100 -13.63 -4.88 -6.93
CA GLU A 100 -14.00 -5.11 -5.53
C GLU A 100 -13.04 -4.46 -4.54
N PHE A 101 -11.76 -4.27 -4.90
CA PHE A 101 -10.82 -3.56 -4.04
C PHE A 101 -11.11 -2.06 -3.88
N GLU A 102 -11.93 -1.49 -4.77
CA GLU A 102 -12.38 -0.11 -4.62
C GLU A 102 -13.27 0.09 -3.38
N VAL A 103 -13.75 -0.99 -2.75
CA VAL A 103 -14.51 -0.94 -1.49
C VAL A 103 -13.71 -0.28 -0.36
N PHE A 104 -12.38 -0.41 -0.35
CA PHE A 104 -11.52 0.20 0.67
C PHE A 104 -11.48 1.73 0.59
N ASP A 105 -11.73 2.30 -0.59
CA ASP A 105 -11.78 3.75 -0.79
C ASP A 105 -13.18 4.34 -0.55
N LEU A 106 -14.23 3.51 -0.28
CA LEU A 106 -15.57 4.03 -0.04
C LEU A 106 -15.62 4.93 1.19
N PRO A 107 -16.24 6.11 1.10
CA PRO A 107 -16.25 7.05 2.21
C PRO A 107 -16.97 6.46 3.43
N TYR A 108 -16.31 6.58 4.61
CA TYR A 108 -16.83 6.15 5.92
C TYR A 108 -17.27 4.70 6.02
N ILE A 109 -16.82 3.81 5.11
CA ILE A 109 -17.09 2.36 5.18
C ILE A 109 -16.41 1.69 6.39
N PHE A 110 -15.31 2.26 6.86
CA PHE A 110 -14.59 1.85 8.06
C PHE A 110 -14.64 2.98 9.09
N PRO A 111 -15.34 2.80 10.23
CA PRO A 111 -15.44 3.81 11.26
C PRO A 111 -14.12 4.01 12.04
N ASN A 112 -13.28 3.00 12.09
CA ASN A 112 -11.99 2.98 12.77
C ASN A 112 -11.11 1.84 12.24
N GLU A 113 -9.86 1.80 12.68
CA GLU A 113 -8.87 0.79 12.27
C GLU A 113 -9.24 -0.62 12.75
N GLU A 114 -9.82 -0.75 13.93
CA GLU A 114 -10.27 -2.05 14.45
C GLU A 114 -11.32 -2.69 13.51
N ALA A 115 -12.28 -1.90 13.04
CA ALA A 115 -13.29 -2.37 12.08
C ALA A 115 -12.67 -2.76 10.74
N LEU A 116 -11.66 -2.01 10.28
CA LEU A 116 -10.88 -2.37 9.10
C LEU A 116 -10.14 -3.70 9.30
N HIS A 117 -9.46 -3.88 10.43
CA HIS A 117 -8.70 -5.10 10.72
C HIS A 117 -9.61 -6.33 10.82
N ARG A 118 -10.83 -6.21 11.35
CA ARG A 118 -11.79 -7.32 11.31
C ARG A 118 -12.09 -7.76 9.87
N VAL A 119 -12.23 -6.81 8.95
CA VAL A 119 -12.48 -7.11 7.53
C VAL A 119 -11.23 -7.67 6.83
N THR A 120 -10.09 -7.00 6.96
CA THR A 120 -8.86 -7.37 6.22
C THR A 120 -8.25 -8.69 6.70
N ARG A 121 -8.36 -9.00 8.00
CA ARG A 121 -7.85 -10.23 8.61
C ARG A 121 -8.88 -11.36 8.64
N GLY A 122 -10.12 -11.04 8.30
CA GLY A 122 -11.24 -11.97 8.25
C GLY A 122 -11.43 -12.64 6.90
N PRO A 123 -12.51 -13.44 6.78
CA PRO A 123 -12.85 -14.16 5.54
C PRO A 123 -13.06 -13.23 4.34
N ILE A 124 -13.57 -12.02 4.54
CA ILE A 124 -13.78 -11.03 3.47
C ILE A 124 -12.45 -10.64 2.86
N GLY A 125 -11.47 -10.24 3.66
CA GLY A 125 -10.14 -9.88 3.21
C GLY A 125 -9.44 -11.04 2.49
N ALA A 126 -9.48 -12.23 3.05
CA ALA A 126 -8.93 -13.44 2.42
C ALA A 126 -9.56 -13.74 1.06
N SER A 127 -10.89 -13.57 0.94
CA SER A 127 -11.61 -13.75 -0.33
C SER A 127 -11.21 -12.71 -1.37
N LEU A 128 -11.01 -11.44 -0.95
CA LEU A 128 -10.56 -10.38 -1.85
C LEU A 128 -9.14 -10.64 -2.37
N LEU A 129 -8.20 -11.06 -1.53
CA LEU A 129 -6.84 -11.40 -1.98
C LEU A 129 -6.83 -12.48 -3.07
N LYS A 130 -7.70 -13.50 -2.98
CA LYS A 130 -7.84 -14.55 -4.00
C LYS A 130 -8.32 -14.03 -5.36
N LYS A 131 -9.09 -12.92 -5.38
CA LYS A 131 -9.54 -12.31 -6.64
C LYS A 131 -8.41 -11.69 -7.47
N LEU A 132 -7.21 -11.55 -6.92
CA LEU A 132 -6.02 -11.09 -7.63
C LEU A 132 -5.38 -12.18 -8.50
N GLU A 133 -5.58 -13.46 -8.17
CA GLU A 133 -4.92 -14.58 -8.86
C GLU A 133 -5.22 -14.67 -10.36
N PRO A 134 -6.48 -14.46 -10.82
CA PRO A 134 -6.79 -14.44 -12.26
C PRO A 134 -6.13 -13.29 -13.02
N ARG A 135 -5.61 -12.29 -12.29
CA ARG A 135 -4.89 -11.13 -12.83
C ARG A 135 -3.37 -11.28 -12.75
N GLY A 136 -2.87 -12.49 -12.51
CA GLY A 136 -1.44 -12.77 -12.44
C GLY A 136 -0.75 -12.27 -11.16
N MET A 137 -1.50 -12.05 -10.08
CA MET A 137 -1.01 -11.55 -8.80
C MET A 137 -1.42 -12.47 -7.66
N VAL A 138 -0.54 -12.67 -6.70
CA VAL A 138 -0.83 -13.32 -5.42
C VAL A 138 -0.90 -12.25 -4.34
N GLY A 139 -2.08 -12.10 -3.71
CA GLY A 139 -2.24 -11.22 -2.56
C GLY A 139 -1.65 -11.86 -1.30
N LEU A 140 -0.74 -11.16 -0.63
CA LEU A 140 -0.02 -11.66 0.54
C LEU A 140 -0.55 -11.09 1.86
N SER A 141 -0.85 -9.81 1.90
CA SER A 141 -1.29 -9.11 3.10
C SER A 141 -1.93 -7.76 2.80
N TYR A 142 -2.50 -7.15 3.84
CA TYR A 142 -2.89 -5.75 3.88
C TYR A 142 -1.96 -5.01 4.83
N TRP A 143 -1.62 -3.75 4.51
CA TRP A 143 -0.83 -2.85 5.34
C TRP A 143 -1.54 -1.52 5.54
N ASP A 144 -1.38 -0.93 6.69
CA ASP A 144 -2.02 0.30 7.10
C ASP A 144 -1.23 1.55 6.67
N ALA A 145 -1.97 2.63 6.41
CA ALA A 145 -1.41 3.95 6.14
C ALA A 145 -2.19 5.10 6.79
N GLY A 146 -3.23 4.79 7.57
CA GLY A 146 -4.09 5.75 8.26
C GLY A 146 -5.21 6.35 7.41
N PHE A 147 -5.99 7.25 8.01
CA PHE A 147 -7.11 7.90 7.35
C PHE A 147 -6.65 9.02 6.43
N ARG A 148 -7.41 9.24 5.34
CA ARG A 148 -7.13 10.32 4.40
C ARG A 148 -7.57 11.66 4.96
N VAL A 149 -6.79 12.66 4.60
CA VAL A 149 -7.01 14.09 4.87
C VAL A 149 -6.97 14.86 3.56
N LEU A 150 -7.44 16.10 3.56
CA LEU A 150 -7.30 17.01 2.43
C LEU A 150 -6.29 18.09 2.76
N SER A 151 -5.26 18.25 1.94
CA SER A 151 -4.40 19.43 1.95
C SER A 151 -4.86 20.42 0.87
N SER A 152 -4.69 21.72 1.10
CA SER A 152 -5.16 22.75 0.17
C SER A 152 -4.52 24.11 0.42
N ASN A 153 -4.54 24.98 -0.61
CA ASN A 153 -4.10 26.36 -0.46
C ASN A 153 -5.15 27.26 0.24
N LYS A 154 -6.44 26.90 0.12
CA LYS A 154 -7.56 27.57 0.82
C LYS A 154 -8.19 26.59 1.79
N PRO A 155 -8.66 27.01 2.97
CA PRO A 155 -9.32 26.10 3.91
C PRO A 155 -10.47 25.33 3.25
N ILE A 156 -10.60 24.04 3.57
CA ILE A 156 -11.73 23.20 3.14
C ILE A 156 -12.30 22.52 4.39
N ARG A 157 -13.01 23.29 5.23
CA ARG A 157 -13.66 22.75 6.43
C ARG A 157 -15.01 22.12 6.13
N THR A 158 -15.67 22.59 5.06
CA THR A 158 -16.95 22.06 4.59
C THR A 158 -16.83 21.57 3.16
N PRO A 159 -17.68 20.62 2.71
CA PRO A 159 -17.63 20.11 1.34
C PRO A 159 -17.73 21.20 0.28
N GLU A 160 -18.54 22.23 0.52
CA GLU A 160 -18.82 23.31 -0.43
C GLU A 160 -17.59 24.19 -0.70
N GLU A 161 -16.66 24.27 0.25
CA GLU A 161 -15.40 25.03 0.12
C GLU A 161 -14.41 24.37 -0.83
N ALA A 162 -14.61 23.08 -1.16
CA ALA A 162 -13.83 22.37 -2.19
C ALA A 162 -14.23 22.73 -3.62
N ARG A 163 -15.38 23.44 -3.80
CA ARG A 163 -15.93 23.74 -5.12
C ARG A 163 -14.91 24.42 -6.03
N GLY A 164 -14.70 23.82 -7.22
CA GLY A 164 -13.81 24.34 -8.26
C GLY A 164 -12.31 24.18 -7.95
N GLN A 165 -11.92 23.68 -6.77
CA GLN A 165 -10.50 23.41 -6.47
C GLN A 165 -10.04 22.16 -7.22
N LYS A 166 -8.87 22.25 -7.83
CA LYS A 166 -8.18 21.12 -8.47
C LYS A 166 -7.49 20.30 -7.39
N ILE A 167 -8.02 19.12 -7.10
CA ILE A 167 -7.51 18.27 -6.03
C ILE A 167 -6.87 17.03 -6.65
N ARG A 168 -5.60 16.83 -6.35
CA ARG A 168 -4.87 15.62 -6.77
C ARG A 168 -5.46 14.39 -6.09
N ILE A 169 -5.63 13.34 -6.86
CA ILE A 169 -5.99 11.99 -6.41
C ILE A 169 -5.07 10.94 -7.03
N ASN A 170 -5.07 9.73 -6.46
CA ASN A 170 -4.52 8.55 -7.11
C ASN A 170 -5.46 8.00 -8.20
N SER A 171 -5.08 6.88 -8.84
CA SER A 171 -5.87 6.26 -9.93
C SER A 171 -7.08 5.46 -9.39
N SER A 172 -7.87 6.02 -8.47
CA SER A 172 -9.09 5.42 -7.93
C SER A 172 -10.35 6.06 -8.50
N LYS A 173 -11.31 5.25 -8.93
CA LYS A 173 -12.63 5.74 -9.37
C LYS A 173 -13.47 6.27 -8.21
N VAL A 174 -13.31 5.68 -7.02
CA VAL A 174 -13.99 6.15 -5.81
C VAL A 174 -13.47 7.53 -5.41
N ASN A 175 -12.15 7.73 -5.36
CA ASN A 175 -11.57 9.03 -5.02
C ASN A 175 -11.96 10.10 -6.05
N GLN A 176 -12.09 9.72 -7.33
CA GLN A 176 -12.63 10.61 -8.36
C GLN A 176 -14.07 11.02 -8.06
N ALA A 177 -14.93 10.07 -7.66
CA ALA A 177 -16.32 10.34 -7.30
C ALA A 177 -16.43 11.21 -6.03
N ILE A 178 -15.60 10.93 -5.01
CA ILE A 178 -15.53 11.71 -3.77
C ILE A 178 -15.25 13.19 -4.06
N ILE A 179 -14.21 13.49 -4.82
CA ILE A 179 -13.86 14.88 -5.11
C ILE A 179 -14.94 15.58 -5.95
N LYS A 180 -15.58 14.86 -6.88
CA LYS A 180 -16.72 15.39 -7.63
C LYS A 180 -17.94 15.65 -6.74
N ALA A 181 -18.24 14.77 -5.79
CA ALA A 181 -19.38 14.91 -4.88
C ALA A 181 -19.31 16.18 -4.01
N ILE A 182 -18.09 16.66 -3.72
CA ILE A 182 -17.87 17.93 -3.00
C ILE A 182 -17.68 19.13 -3.95
N GLY A 183 -17.92 18.94 -5.26
CA GLY A 183 -17.80 20.01 -6.26
C GLY A 183 -16.35 20.34 -6.66
N GLY A 184 -15.37 19.58 -6.22
CA GLY A 184 -13.97 19.71 -6.61
C GLY A 184 -13.68 19.12 -8.01
N LEU A 185 -12.52 19.43 -8.53
CA LEU A 185 -12.01 18.99 -9.85
C LEU A 185 -10.90 17.95 -9.64
N PRO A 186 -11.19 16.63 -9.70
CA PRO A 186 -10.20 15.61 -9.45
C PRO A 186 -9.12 15.59 -10.54
N GLN A 187 -7.85 15.59 -10.12
CA GLN A 187 -6.68 15.51 -10.99
C GLN A 187 -5.88 14.25 -10.70
N THR A 188 -5.93 13.27 -11.59
CA THR A 188 -5.15 12.03 -11.43
C THR A 188 -3.73 12.23 -11.89
N MET A 189 -2.76 12.12 -10.97
CA MET A 189 -1.34 12.19 -11.29
C MET A 189 -0.50 11.25 -10.44
N ALA A 190 0.70 10.91 -10.92
CA ALA A 190 1.63 10.05 -10.21
C ALA A 190 2.04 10.67 -8.87
N PHE A 191 2.27 9.82 -7.86
CA PHE A 191 2.58 10.27 -6.51
C PHE A 191 3.87 11.09 -6.46
N SER A 192 4.90 10.70 -7.21
CA SER A 192 6.17 11.40 -7.33
C SER A 192 6.07 12.80 -7.96
N GLU A 193 4.95 13.15 -8.58
CA GLU A 193 4.72 14.45 -9.24
C GLU A 193 3.97 15.44 -8.34
N VAL A 194 3.43 14.98 -7.19
CA VAL A 194 2.48 15.77 -6.37
C VAL A 194 3.12 17.00 -5.77
N TYR A 195 4.29 16.88 -5.15
CA TYR A 195 4.96 18.04 -4.53
C TYR A 195 5.15 19.19 -5.53
N GLN A 196 5.71 18.87 -6.71
CA GLN A 196 5.94 19.85 -7.76
C GLN A 196 4.64 20.47 -8.28
N ALA A 197 3.58 19.66 -8.46
CA ALA A 197 2.28 20.14 -8.92
C ALA A 197 1.60 21.06 -7.91
N LEU A 198 1.75 20.79 -6.62
CA LEU A 198 1.29 21.68 -5.53
C LEU A 198 2.09 22.98 -5.49
N GLN A 199 3.41 22.87 -5.59
CA GLN A 199 4.31 24.03 -5.54
C GLN A 199 4.06 25.02 -6.69
N THR A 200 3.81 24.50 -7.89
CA THR A 200 3.59 25.30 -9.11
C THR A 200 2.12 25.69 -9.32
N GLY A 201 1.19 25.24 -8.47
CA GLY A 201 -0.24 25.54 -8.59
C GLY A 201 -0.94 24.82 -9.74
N VAL A 202 -0.36 23.73 -10.28
CA VAL A 202 -1.06 22.84 -11.24
C VAL A 202 -2.28 22.22 -10.59
N VAL A 203 -2.17 21.91 -9.29
CA VAL A 203 -3.29 21.53 -8.42
C VAL A 203 -3.31 22.43 -7.19
N ASP A 204 -4.53 22.65 -6.65
CA ASP A 204 -4.76 23.52 -5.49
C ASP A 204 -4.62 22.76 -4.17
N GLY A 205 -4.76 21.44 -4.22
CA GLY A 205 -4.70 20.57 -3.06
C GLY A 205 -4.49 19.11 -3.43
N ALA A 206 -4.36 18.27 -2.41
CA ALA A 206 -4.20 16.84 -2.57
C ALA A 206 -5.00 16.05 -1.53
N ASP A 207 -5.51 14.90 -1.95
CA ASP A 207 -6.06 13.86 -1.11
C ASP A 207 -4.95 12.85 -0.77
N GLY A 208 -4.70 12.61 0.52
CA GLY A 208 -3.64 11.73 1.00
C GLY A 208 -3.74 11.43 2.50
N ASN A 209 -2.75 10.77 3.06
CA ASN A 209 -2.61 10.55 4.50
C ASN A 209 -1.49 11.40 5.10
N LEU A 210 -1.50 11.56 6.44
CA LEU A 210 -0.55 12.44 7.14
C LEU A 210 0.90 12.00 7.00
N SER A 211 1.17 10.69 7.04
CA SER A 211 2.51 10.14 6.85
C SER A 211 3.12 10.57 5.51
N ASN A 212 2.39 10.37 4.43
CA ASN A 212 2.83 10.74 3.09
C ASN A 212 2.94 12.25 2.90
N LEU A 213 2.02 13.01 3.50
CA LEU A 213 2.03 14.47 3.45
C LEU A 213 3.27 15.03 4.15
N TYR A 214 3.68 14.41 5.26
CA TYR A 214 4.89 14.78 6.00
C TYR A 214 6.17 14.33 5.28
N THR A 215 6.32 13.04 4.98
CA THR A 215 7.55 12.46 4.42
C THR A 215 7.86 12.97 3.00
N GLN A 216 6.84 13.31 2.21
CA GLN A 216 6.98 13.96 0.90
C GLN A 216 7.01 15.49 0.97
N LYS A 217 7.08 16.06 2.18
CA LYS A 217 7.17 17.50 2.44
C LYS A 217 6.05 18.34 1.82
N GLN A 218 4.90 17.73 1.51
CA GLN A 218 3.78 18.43 0.88
C GLN A 218 3.25 19.55 1.78
N TYR A 219 3.38 19.43 3.11
CA TYR A 219 3.01 20.47 4.08
C TYR A 219 3.80 21.78 3.89
N GLU A 220 5.01 21.75 3.29
CA GLU A 220 5.78 22.96 3.02
C GLU A 220 5.14 23.85 1.93
N VAL A 221 4.35 23.25 1.04
CA VAL A 221 3.70 23.89 -0.11
C VAL A 221 2.18 23.91 -0.02
N GLN A 222 1.59 23.49 1.13
CA GLN A 222 0.17 23.49 1.40
C GLN A 222 -0.14 24.25 2.69
N LYS A 223 -1.02 25.26 2.62
CA LYS A 223 -1.29 26.15 3.75
C LYS A 223 -2.29 25.58 4.76
N ASN A 224 -3.13 24.66 4.33
CA ASN A 224 -4.22 24.11 5.13
C ASN A 224 -4.25 22.59 4.99
N ILE A 225 -4.49 21.89 6.10
CA ILE A 225 -4.72 20.46 6.16
C ILE A 225 -5.97 20.23 6.98
N THR A 226 -7.00 19.65 6.37
CA THR A 226 -8.26 19.35 7.04
C THR A 226 -8.35 17.86 7.33
N LEU A 227 -8.53 17.52 8.61
CA LEU A 227 -8.61 16.13 9.09
C LEU A 227 -10.02 15.57 8.81
N THR A 228 -10.34 15.41 7.53
CA THR A 228 -11.66 14.93 7.08
C THR A 228 -11.91 13.46 7.39
N ARG A 229 -10.86 12.63 7.53
CA ARG A 229 -10.91 11.19 7.80
C ARG A 229 -11.98 10.46 6.99
N HIS A 230 -12.19 10.92 5.75
CA HIS A 230 -13.32 10.52 4.90
C HIS A 230 -13.20 9.13 4.29
N THR A 231 -11.96 8.62 4.11
CA THR A 231 -11.69 7.24 3.69
C THR A 231 -10.44 6.71 4.40
N TYR A 232 -10.25 5.40 4.33
CA TYR A 232 -9.04 4.77 4.82
C TYR A 232 -8.03 4.58 3.68
N SER A 233 -6.75 4.84 3.95
CA SER A 233 -5.66 4.61 3.01
C SER A 233 -4.91 3.35 3.41
N GLY A 234 -5.24 2.22 2.79
CA GLY A 234 -4.57 0.94 3.02
C GLY A 234 -3.88 0.43 1.77
N TYR A 235 -2.87 -0.39 1.97
CA TYR A 235 -2.12 -1.05 0.91
C TYR A 235 -2.47 -2.53 0.82
N VAL A 236 -2.28 -3.10 -0.37
CA VAL A 236 -2.33 -4.56 -0.59
C VAL A 236 -0.96 -5.01 -1.04
N VAL A 237 -0.32 -5.86 -0.24
CA VAL A 237 0.97 -6.44 -0.62
C VAL A 237 0.73 -7.59 -1.59
N VAL A 238 1.32 -7.48 -2.76
CA VAL A 238 1.14 -8.45 -3.85
C VAL A 238 2.46 -8.95 -4.39
N MET A 239 2.45 -10.19 -4.88
CA MET A 239 3.57 -10.78 -5.60
C MET A 239 3.14 -11.20 -7.00
N ASN A 240 4.06 -11.12 -7.98
CA ASN A 240 3.86 -11.70 -9.29
C ASN A 240 3.58 -13.21 -9.18
N LYS A 241 2.46 -13.67 -9.77
CA LYS A 241 2.01 -15.06 -9.62
C LYS A 241 3.00 -16.06 -10.21
N ALA A 242 3.55 -15.79 -11.40
CA ALA A 242 4.50 -16.69 -12.03
C ALA A 242 5.82 -16.81 -11.25
N PHE A 243 6.25 -15.71 -10.60
CA PHE A 243 7.39 -15.73 -9.69
C PHE A 243 7.07 -16.55 -8.43
N TRP A 244 5.91 -16.33 -7.81
CA TRP A 244 5.44 -17.09 -6.66
C TRP A 244 5.40 -18.59 -6.94
N GLU A 245 4.84 -19.01 -8.09
CA GLU A 245 4.69 -20.41 -8.45
C GLU A 245 6.04 -21.15 -8.59
N LYS A 246 7.09 -20.44 -9.04
CA LYS A 246 8.46 -20.95 -9.18
C LYS A 246 9.22 -21.10 -7.84
N LEU A 247 8.77 -20.44 -6.77
CA LEU A 247 9.44 -20.54 -5.48
C LEU A 247 9.32 -21.97 -4.91
N PRO A 248 10.38 -22.51 -4.31
CA PRO A 248 10.33 -23.75 -3.54
C PRO A 248 9.27 -23.67 -2.41
N ALA A 249 8.69 -24.81 -2.04
CA ALA A 249 7.62 -24.85 -1.04
C ALA A 249 8.04 -24.31 0.33
N ASP A 250 9.26 -24.61 0.77
CA ASP A 250 9.85 -24.09 2.00
C ASP A 250 10.07 -22.56 1.94
N VAL A 251 10.51 -22.03 0.79
CA VAL A 251 10.65 -20.59 0.58
C VAL A 251 9.28 -19.90 0.62
N LYS A 252 8.23 -20.49 0.05
CA LYS A 252 6.85 -19.95 0.16
C LYS A 252 6.40 -19.86 1.61
N THR A 253 6.72 -20.88 2.42
CA THR A 253 6.44 -20.89 3.87
C THR A 253 7.18 -19.74 4.57
N ASP A 254 8.46 -19.55 4.28
CA ASP A 254 9.28 -18.49 4.85
C ASP A 254 8.80 -17.09 4.43
N VAL A 255 8.41 -16.91 3.15
CA VAL A 255 7.80 -15.65 2.65
C VAL A 255 6.52 -15.34 3.40
N THR A 256 5.64 -16.33 3.58
CA THR A 256 4.37 -16.14 4.30
C THR A 256 4.61 -15.76 5.76
N ALA A 257 5.57 -16.41 6.42
CA ALA A 257 5.92 -16.11 7.81
C ALA A 257 6.55 -14.70 7.94
N ALA A 258 7.50 -14.35 7.07
CA ALA A 258 8.13 -13.04 7.07
C ALA A 258 7.12 -11.92 6.72
N MET A 259 6.15 -12.20 5.85
CA MET A 259 5.08 -11.24 5.52
C MET A 259 4.16 -11.01 6.72
N LYS A 260 3.84 -12.07 7.49
CA LYS A 260 3.07 -11.90 8.72
C LYS A 260 3.83 -11.01 9.73
N ASP A 261 5.11 -11.28 9.96
CA ASP A 261 5.96 -10.49 10.85
C ASP A 261 5.99 -9.01 10.40
N ALA A 262 6.13 -8.76 9.09
CA ALA A 262 6.15 -7.42 8.52
C ALA A 262 4.79 -6.71 8.62
N SER A 263 3.68 -7.45 8.55
CA SER A 263 2.33 -6.88 8.70
C SER A 263 2.04 -6.50 10.14
N ASP A 264 2.39 -7.38 11.11
CA ASP A 264 2.26 -7.08 12.53
C ASP A 264 3.14 -5.87 12.93
N PHE A 265 4.29 -5.70 12.29
CA PHE A 265 5.15 -4.52 12.46
C PHE A 265 4.52 -3.27 11.83
N ASN A 266 3.98 -3.37 10.61
CA ASN A 266 3.33 -2.24 9.92
C ASN A 266 2.17 -1.66 10.75
N ASP A 267 1.28 -2.52 11.28
CA ASP A 267 0.15 -2.09 12.10
C ASP A 267 0.60 -1.20 13.27
N LYS A 268 1.63 -1.67 13.98
CA LYS A 268 2.17 -0.93 15.12
C LYS A 268 2.77 0.41 14.73
N VAL A 269 3.60 0.45 13.67
CA VAL A 269 4.26 1.69 13.28
C VAL A 269 3.31 2.66 12.58
N ALA A 270 2.24 2.20 11.92
CA ALA A 270 1.26 3.06 11.26
C ALA A 270 0.47 3.90 12.26
N GLU A 271 0.03 3.31 13.38
CA GLU A 271 -0.66 4.04 14.46
C GLU A 271 0.24 5.13 15.09
N GLU A 272 1.50 4.79 15.38
CA GLU A 272 2.47 5.72 15.95
C GLU A 272 2.80 6.86 14.96
N ASP A 273 2.90 6.55 13.67
CA ASP A 273 3.37 7.48 12.63
C ASP A 273 2.32 8.53 12.28
N GLU A 274 1.01 8.22 12.26
CA GLU A 274 -0.05 9.22 12.04
C GLU A 274 0.06 10.36 13.04
N ASN A 275 0.19 10.03 14.33
CA ASN A 275 0.35 11.00 15.42
C ASN A 275 1.70 11.75 15.35
N LYS A 276 2.78 11.07 15.00
CA LYS A 276 4.11 11.67 14.84
C LYS A 276 4.10 12.67 13.68
N SER A 277 3.56 12.28 12.53
CA SER A 277 3.48 13.13 11.34
C SER A 277 2.62 14.37 11.59
N LEU A 278 1.47 14.22 12.26
CA LEU A 278 0.61 15.35 12.64
C LEU A 278 1.38 16.35 13.52
N ARG A 279 1.99 15.89 14.60
CA ARG A 279 2.78 16.76 15.50
C ARG A 279 3.94 17.45 14.79
N ALA A 280 4.62 16.75 13.88
CA ALA A 280 5.74 17.31 13.14
C ALA A 280 5.28 18.41 12.17
N ILE A 281 4.14 18.22 11.50
CA ILE A 281 3.53 19.25 10.64
C ILE A 281 3.09 20.47 11.46
N GLU A 282 2.42 20.25 12.59
CA GLU A 282 2.03 21.35 13.51
C GLU A 282 3.25 22.14 14.00
N ALA A 283 4.29 21.44 14.44
CA ALA A 283 5.53 22.07 14.93
C ALA A 283 6.29 22.85 13.84
N SER A 284 6.11 22.51 12.56
CA SER A 284 6.71 23.25 11.45
C SER A 284 6.16 24.66 11.27
N GLY A 285 4.90 24.89 11.70
CA GLY A 285 4.21 26.16 11.54
C GLY A 285 3.90 26.56 10.08
N THR A 286 4.13 25.67 9.10
CA THR A 286 3.94 25.96 7.67
C THR A 286 2.49 25.77 7.23
N SER A 287 1.74 24.91 7.90
CA SER A 287 0.36 24.57 7.59
C SER A 287 -0.54 24.77 8.80
N THR A 288 -1.77 25.23 8.57
CA THR A 288 -2.83 25.24 9.59
C THR A 288 -3.57 23.91 9.55
N ILE A 289 -3.62 23.22 10.69
CA ILE A 289 -4.40 22.00 10.85
C ILE A 289 -5.84 22.35 11.24
N HIS A 290 -6.80 21.81 10.51
CA HIS A 290 -8.23 21.99 10.77
C HIS A 290 -8.84 20.67 11.25
N THR A 291 -9.16 20.59 12.54
CA THR A 291 -10.01 19.53 13.08
C THR A 291 -11.46 19.95 12.86
N LEU A 292 -12.26 19.04 12.30
CA LEU A 292 -13.67 19.29 12.03
C LEU A 292 -14.51 19.22 13.32
N THR A 293 -15.46 20.13 13.46
CA THR A 293 -16.51 20.03 14.47
C THR A 293 -17.47 18.88 14.12
N ALA A 294 -18.35 18.52 15.06
CA ALA A 294 -19.39 17.50 14.81
C ALA A 294 -20.31 17.90 13.66
N ASP A 295 -20.70 19.17 13.57
CA ASP A 295 -21.56 19.67 12.50
C ASP A 295 -20.85 19.67 11.14
N GLU A 296 -19.59 20.07 11.08
CA GLU A 296 -18.78 19.98 9.86
C GLU A 296 -18.63 18.52 9.42
N THR A 297 -18.33 17.62 10.35
CA THR A 297 -18.23 16.17 10.07
C THR A 297 -19.55 15.62 9.52
N ALA A 298 -20.70 16.00 10.13
CA ALA A 298 -22.02 15.58 9.64
C ALA A 298 -22.30 16.07 8.21
N ARG A 299 -21.84 17.27 7.84
CA ARG A 299 -21.93 17.79 6.46
C ARG A 299 -21.09 16.95 5.49
N TRP A 300 -19.86 16.58 5.88
CA TRP A 300 -19.00 15.71 5.09
C TRP A 300 -19.63 14.33 4.88
N VAL A 301 -20.13 13.71 5.94
CA VAL A 301 -20.83 12.41 5.86
C VAL A 301 -22.03 12.52 4.91
N LYS A 302 -22.87 13.54 5.09
CA LYS A 302 -24.05 13.76 4.22
C LYS A 302 -23.67 13.92 2.74
N ALA A 303 -22.59 14.63 2.44
CA ALA A 303 -22.15 14.89 1.07
C ALA A 303 -21.56 13.63 0.40
N LEU A 304 -20.86 12.78 1.18
CA LEU A 304 -20.09 11.67 0.63
C LEU A 304 -20.79 10.31 0.68
N MET A 305 -21.73 10.08 1.62
CA MET A 305 -22.44 8.79 1.70
C MET A 305 -23.11 8.37 0.39
N PRO A 306 -23.70 9.27 -0.44
CA PRO A 306 -24.27 8.87 -1.73
C PRO A 306 -23.27 8.23 -2.70
N VAL A 307 -21.96 8.47 -2.56
CA VAL A 307 -20.91 7.86 -3.39
C VAL A 307 -20.87 6.33 -3.20
N GLN A 308 -21.21 5.85 -2.00
CA GLN A 308 -21.29 4.40 -1.77
C GLN A 308 -22.37 3.75 -2.64
N ASP A 309 -23.55 4.38 -2.74
CA ASP A 309 -24.69 3.85 -3.52
C ASP A 309 -24.43 4.00 -5.03
N GLU A 310 -23.82 5.11 -5.46
CA GLU A 310 -23.40 5.32 -6.86
C GLU A 310 -22.45 4.21 -7.35
N LEU A 311 -21.49 3.82 -6.51
CA LEU A 311 -20.46 2.86 -6.89
C LEU A 311 -20.78 1.41 -6.53
N ALA A 312 -21.85 1.15 -5.77
CA ALA A 312 -22.26 -0.18 -5.37
C ALA A 312 -22.48 -1.16 -6.57
N PRO A 313 -23.07 -0.75 -7.72
CA PRO A 313 -23.17 -1.63 -8.87
C PRO A 313 -21.82 -2.04 -9.48
N ARG A 314 -20.79 -1.20 -9.32
CA ARG A 314 -19.44 -1.45 -9.81
C ARG A 314 -18.64 -2.36 -8.87
N ILE A 315 -18.75 -2.12 -7.56
CA ILE A 315 -17.93 -2.77 -6.53
C ILE A 315 -18.55 -4.11 -6.11
N GLY A 316 -19.88 -4.16 -6.01
CA GLY A 316 -20.65 -5.31 -5.55
C GLY A 316 -21.45 -4.98 -4.28
N LYS A 317 -22.77 -4.98 -4.40
CA LYS A 317 -23.70 -4.66 -3.31
C LYS A 317 -23.56 -5.61 -2.13
N GLU A 318 -23.38 -6.90 -2.42
CA GLU A 318 -23.23 -7.96 -1.42
C GLU A 318 -21.94 -7.77 -0.61
N LEU A 319 -20.84 -7.40 -1.26
CA LEU A 319 -19.57 -7.11 -0.58
C LEU A 319 -19.71 -5.91 0.35
N ILE A 320 -20.28 -4.81 -0.13
CA ILE A 320 -20.51 -3.60 0.68
C ILE A 320 -21.40 -3.92 1.89
N SER A 321 -22.47 -4.68 1.67
CA SER A 321 -23.38 -5.11 2.75
C SER A 321 -22.66 -6.00 3.78
N ALA A 322 -21.83 -6.94 3.32
CA ALA A 322 -21.05 -7.80 4.20
C ALA A 322 -20.06 -6.99 5.05
N ILE A 323 -19.39 -6.01 4.45
CA ILE A 323 -18.45 -5.11 5.17
C ILE A 323 -19.22 -4.25 6.17
N ARG A 324 -20.35 -3.63 5.79
CA ARG A 324 -21.17 -2.84 6.72
C ARG A 324 -21.61 -3.65 7.92
N LYS A 325 -21.98 -4.93 7.71
CA LYS A 325 -22.33 -5.85 8.80
C LYS A 325 -21.12 -6.10 9.72
N GLU A 326 -19.96 -6.39 9.14
CA GLU A 326 -18.73 -6.66 9.90
C GLU A 326 -18.24 -5.43 10.67
N THR A 327 -18.44 -4.23 10.13
CA THR A 327 -18.03 -2.95 10.75
C THR A 327 -19.07 -2.38 11.72
N GLY A 328 -20.22 -3.07 11.89
CA GLY A 328 -21.30 -2.60 12.77
C GLY A 328 -22.15 -1.47 12.19
N GLN A 329 -22.09 -1.25 10.88
CA GLN A 329 -22.84 -0.19 10.17
C GLN A 329 -24.09 -0.75 9.43
N ALA A 330 -24.44 -2.01 9.66
CA ALA A 330 -25.65 -2.57 9.09
C ALA A 330 -26.88 -1.83 9.66
N LYS A 331 -27.71 -1.28 8.76
CA LYS A 331 -29.07 -0.82 9.08
C LYS A 331 -30.04 -1.97 8.92
#